data_161cb15d23c90d645084ec3bdbc26ba4
#
_entry.id   161cb15d23c90d645084ec3bdbc26ba4
#
_cell.length_a   1.000
_cell.length_b   1.000
_cell.length_c   1.000
_cell.angle_alpha   90.00
_cell.angle_beta   90.00
_cell.angle_gamma   90.00
#
_symmetry.space_group_name_H-M   'P 1'
#
loop_
_entity.id
_entity.type
_entity.pdbx_description
1 polymer ?
#
loop_
_entity_poly.entity_id
_entity_poly.type
_entity_poly.pdbx_seq_one_letter_code
_entity_poly.pdbx_strand_id
1 'polypeptide(L)'
;MSSAKHTNGNHTPAVINSEAALQAVLRQHAEQQYAEELVELVKIDERQRPPNWKLSPWAVRLYLLGGRLPNGFEVSPKYIGNARLIEIAVATLATDRALLLYGLPGTAKSWVSEHLAAAIAGDSTLLIQGTAGTDENALRYGWNYARLLVEGPSPAALVVSPMMQAMQDGKIARIEELTRIPAEVQDTLITILSEKTLPIPELATEVQGRKGFNVIATANNRDKGVNELSSALMRRFNTVILPVPDSMDEEIDIVDRRVASLGKALELPAEKPALEEIRRVVTVFRELRSGITSDGKTKLKSPSGTLSTAEAISVINNGLAMAGYYGDGQLRAADLAAGLTGAIVKDPVQDRVVWLEYLQTVVKERDGWKDFYRACQEVL
;
A
#
# COMPACT_ATOMS: atom_id res chain seq x y z
N MET A 1 -4.91 54.12 28.60
CA MET A 1 -4.83 52.75 29.09
C MET A 1 -5.80 51.89 28.28
N SER A 2 -5.30 51.30 27.22
CA SER A 2 -6.07 50.43 26.32
C SER A 2 -5.51 49.01 26.43
N SER A 3 -6.34 48.09 26.92
CA SER A 3 -6.05 46.70 27.16
C SER A 3 -6.15 45.93 25.84
N ALA A 4 -5.02 45.52 25.29
CA ALA A 4 -4.99 44.59 24.14
C ALA A 4 -5.27 43.15 24.61
N LYS A 5 -6.41 42.60 24.21
CA LYS A 5 -6.72 41.19 24.37
C LYS A 5 -5.90 40.36 23.34
N HIS A 6 -4.94 39.59 23.86
CA HIS A 6 -4.32 38.53 23.07
C HIS A 6 -5.34 37.39 22.91
N THR A 7 -5.82 37.20 21.70
CA THR A 7 -6.54 35.98 21.30
C THR A 7 -5.52 34.92 20.95
N ASN A 8 -5.39 33.91 21.81
CA ASN A 8 -4.67 32.67 21.52
C ASN A 8 -5.42 31.92 20.41
N GLY A 9 -4.91 31.97 19.21
CA GLY A 9 -5.35 31.11 18.13
C GLY A 9 -4.81 29.69 18.32
N ASN A 10 -5.62 28.81 18.85
CA ASN A 10 -5.40 27.37 18.73
C ASN A 10 -5.52 27.02 17.24
N HIS A 11 -4.40 26.89 16.55
CA HIS A 11 -4.37 26.22 15.25
C HIS A 11 -4.48 24.70 15.48
N THR A 12 -5.70 24.22 15.64
CA THR A 12 -6.04 22.84 15.33
C THR A 12 -5.91 22.72 13.80
N PRO A 13 -5.15 21.78 13.24
CA PRO A 13 -5.14 21.58 11.79
C PRO A 13 -6.58 21.35 11.34
N ALA A 14 -7.02 22.10 10.35
CA ALA A 14 -8.36 21.99 9.81
C ALA A 14 -8.53 20.56 9.29
N VAL A 15 -9.35 19.78 9.98
CA VAL A 15 -9.76 18.47 9.49
C VAL A 15 -10.56 18.73 8.23
N ILE A 16 -10.07 18.23 7.10
CA ILE A 16 -10.73 18.35 5.78
C ILE A 16 -11.97 17.44 5.83
N ASN A 17 -13.09 17.98 6.32
CA ASN A 17 -14.32 17.23 6.58
C ASN A 17 -15.49 17.64 5.67
N SER A 18 -15.31 18.53 4.70
CA SER A 18 -16.36 18.81 3.72
C SER A 18 -16.25 17.87 2.52
N GLU A 19 -17.38 17.40 2.01
CA GLU A 19 -17.45 16.53 0.83
C GLU A 19 -16.70 17.12 -0.38
N ALA A 20 -16.80 18.44 -0.59
CA ALA A 20 -16.05 19.17 -1.59
C ALA A 20 -14.52 19.17 -1.33
N ALA A 21 -14.08 19.22 -0.08
CA ALA A 21 -12.67 19.17 0.28
C ALA A 21 -12.09 17.75 0.12
N LEU A 22 -12.89 16.71 0.36
CA LEU A 22 -12.50 15.31 0.11
C LEU A 22 -12.39 15.01 -1.39
N GLN A 23 -13.22 15.61 -2.23
CA GLN A 23 -13.14 15.47 -3.69
C GLN A 23 -11.88 16.13 -4.28
N ALA A 24 -11.31 17.13 -3.62
CA ALA A 24 -10.08 17.81 -4.04
C ALA A 24 -8.80 17.05 -3.65
N VAL A 25 -8.90 15.96 -2.90
CA VAL A 25 -7.73 15.17 -2.47
C VAL A 25 -7.37 14.15 -3.54
N LEU A 26 -6.12 14.19 -3.99
CA LEU A 26 -5.61 13.27 -5.03
C LEU A 26 -5.75 11.79 -4.64
N ARG A 27 -5.55 11.47 -3.35
CA ARG A 27 -5.69 10.14 -2.81
C ARG A 27 -6.41 10.19 -1.46
N GLN A 28 -7.63 9.71 -1.44
CA GLN A 28 -8.39 9.52 -0.21
C GLN A 28 -7.89 8.27 0.53
N HIS A 29 -8.01 8.27 1.87
CA HIS A 29 -7.80 7.06 2.66
C HIS A 29 -8.90 6.02 2.38
N ALA A 30 -8.60 4.74 2.63
CA ALA A 30 -9.48 3.65 2.27
C ALA A 30 -10.89 3.77 2.88
N GLU A 31 -11.00 4.21 4.14
CA GLU A 31 -12.28 4.44 4.83
C GLU A 31 -13.11 5.58 4.24
N GLN A 32 -12.47 6.51 3.55
CA GLN A 32 -13.13 7.62 2.84
C GLN A 32 -13.51 7.20 1.42
N GLN A 33 -12.57 6.62 0.68
CA GLN A 33 -12.77 6.19 -0.71
C GLN A 33 -13.86 5.13 -0.83
N TYR A 34 -13.97 4.23 0.16
CA TYR A 34 -14.92 3.11 0.18
C TYR A 34 -15.95 3.24 1.30
N ALA A 35 -16.27 4.48 1.71
CA ALA A 35 -17.19 4.77 2.80
C ALA A 35 -18.57 4.11 2.59
N GLU A 36 -19.10 4.17 1.38
CA GLU A 36 -20.40 3.58 1.04
C GLU A 36 -20.41 2.07 1.24
N GLU A 37 -19.38 1.36 0.76
CA GLU A 37 -19.26 -0.09 0.95
C GLU A 37 -19.14 -0.47 2.42
N LEU A 38 -18.33 0.29 3.20
CA LEU A 38 -18.17 0.05 4.64
C LEU A 38 -19.48 0.27 5.40
N VAL A 39 -20.24 1.31 5.05
CA VAL A 39 -21.57 1.58 5.64
C VAL A 39 -22.55 0.45 5.34
N GLU A 40 -22.62 -0.01 4.08
CA GLU A 40 -23.51 -1.12 3.70
C GLU A 40 -23.13 -2.42 4.42
N LEU A 41 -21.84 -2.71 4.55
CA LEU A 41 -21.38 -3.86 5.33
C LEU A 41 -21.76 -3.77 6.81
N VAL A 42 -21.62 -2.61 7.44
CA VAL A 42 -22.04 -2.41 8.86
C VAL A 42 -23.52 -2.68 9.05
N LYS A 43 -24.37 -2.27 8.08
CA LYS A 43 -25.84 -2.48 8.16
C LYS A 43 -26.26 -3.94 8.17
N ILE A 44 -25.53 -4.80 7.44
CA ILE A 44 -25.89 -6.22 7.29
C ILE A 44 -25.08 -7.16 8.20
N ASP A 45 -24.05 -6.64 8.86
CA ASP A 45 -23.13 -7.46 9.66
C ASP A 45 -23.66 -7.65 11.08
N GLU A 46 -24.45 -8.70 11.30
CA GLU A 46 -24.99 -9.12 12.59
C GLU A 46 -24.06 -10.08 13.36
N ARG A 47 -22.89 -10.42 12.80
CA ARG A 47 -21.98 -11.39 13.40
C ARG A 47 -21.19 -10.80 14.56
N GLN A 48 -20.69 -11.68 15.42
CA GLN A 48 -19.84 -11.29 16.54
C GLN A 48 -18.58 -10.58 16.06
N ARG A 49 -18.28 -9.42 16.65
CA ARG A 49 -17.10 -8.60 16.37
C ARG A 49 -16.10 -8.74 17.51
N PRO A 50 -14.81 -8.85 17.21
CA PRO A 50 -13.78 -8.64 18.23
C PRO A 50 -13.92 -7.25 18.87
N PRO A 51 -13.42 -7.04 20.11
CA PRO A 51 -13.53 -5.76 20.78
C PRO A 51 -12.99 -4.60 19.94
N ASN A 52 -13.73 -3.51 19.87
CA ASN A 52 -13.46 -2.28 19.09
C ASN A 52 -13.39 -2.42 17.56
N TRP A 53 -13.68 -3.60 17.01
CA TRP A 53 -13.77 -3.75 15.57
C TRP A 53 -15.07 -3.13 15.02
N LYS A 54 -14.97 -2.45 13.89
CA LYS A 54 -16.12 -1.89 13.15
C LYS A 54 -16.91 -2.96 12.42
N LEU A 55 -16.23 -3.98 11.89
CA LEU A 55 -16.80 -5.10 11.16
C LEU A 55 -16.39 -6.43 11.80
N SER A 56 -17.22 -7.46 11.66
CA SER A 56 -16.84 -8.83 12.02
C SER A 56 -15.75 -9.37 11.09
N PRO A 57 -15.00 -10.40 11.50
CA PRO A 57 -14.01 -11.04 10.63
C PRO A 57 -14.57 -11.47 9.27
N TRP A 58 -15.82 -11.91 9.23
CA TRP A 58 -16.50 -12.25 7.98
C TRP A 58 -16.70 -11.03 7.08
N ALA A 59 -17.19 -9.92 7.64
CA ALA A 59 -17.43 -8.71 6.88
C ALA A 59 -16.12 -8.04 6.42
N VAL A 60 -15.06 -8.09 7.24
CA VAL A 60 -13.69 -7.66 6.84
C VAL A 60 -13.21 -8.50 5.65
N ARG A 61 -13.37 -9.83 5.71
CA ARG A 61 -13.05 -10.71 4.58
C ARG A 61 -13.82 -10.32 3.32
N LEU A 62 -15.12 -10.10 3.43
CA LEU A 62 -15.98 -9.72 2.31
C LEU A 62 -15.58 -8.35 1.74
N TYR A 63 -15.23 -7.39 2.58
CA TYR A 63 -14.70 -6.10 2.15
C TYR A 63 -13.42 -6.22 1.33
N LEU A 64 -12.48 -7.09 1.75
CA LEU A 64 -11.21 -7.30 1.05
C LEU A 64 -11.38 -8.06 -0.27
N LEU A 65 -12.17 -9.12 -0.26
CA LEU A 65 -12.32 -10.04 -1.41
C LEU A 65 -13.41 -9.61 -2.40
N GLY A 66 -14.29 -8.69 -1.98
CA GLY A 66 -15.44 -8.29 -2.76
C GLY A 66 -16.57 -9.34 -2.75
N GLY A 67 -17.69 -8.98 -3.32
CA GLY A 67 -18.84 -9.83 -3.47
C GLY A 67 -20.15 -9.06 -3.43
N ARG A 68 -21.25 -9.79 -3.67
CA ARG A 68 -22.59 -9.23 -3.69
C ARG A 68 -23.29 -9.46 -2.35
N LEU A 69 -23.83 -8.38 -1.77
CA LEU A 69 -24.59 -8.41 -0.54
C LEU A 69 -26.03 -8.91 -0.76
N PRO A 70 -26.74 -9.36 0.28
CA PRO A 70 -28.12 -9.82 0.17
C PRO A 70 -29.09 -8.74 -0.36
N ASN A 71 -28.81 -7.47 -0.10
CA ASN A 71 -29.57 -6.33 -0.62
C ASN A 71 -29.25 -5.97 -2.09
N GLY A 72 -28.37 -6.74 -2.74
CA GLY A 72 -27.96 -6.52 -4.13
C GLY A 72 -26.79 -5.57 -4.33
N PHE A 73 -26.30 -4.91 -3.26
CA PHE A 73 -25.13 -4.02 -3.33
C PHE A 73 -23.85 -4.81 -3.64
N GLU A 74 -22.99 -4.27 -4.49
CA GLU A 74 -21.73 -4.90 -4.86
C GLU A 74 -20.58 -4.26 -4.11
N VAL A 75 -19.82 -5.07 -3.36
CA VAL A 75 -18.55 -4.71 -2.73
C VAL A 75 -17.43 -5.03 -3.71
N SER A 76 -16.64 -4.03 -4.09
CA SER A 76 -15.53 -4.20 -5.02
C SER A 76 -14.35 -4.95 -4.35
N PRO A 77 -13.63 -5.83 -5.05
CA PRO A 77 -12.47 -6.51 -4.46
C PRO A 77 -11.30 -5.54 -4.30
N LYS A 78 -10.65 -5.57 -3.12
CA LYS A 78 -9.41 -4.85 -2.79
C LYS A 78 -8.19 -5.76 -2.91
N TYR A 79 -8.42 -7.06 -2.83
CA TYR A 79 -7.41 -8.08 -3.02
C TYR A 79 -7.93 -9.16 -3.97
N ILE A 80 -7.15 -9.46 -5.00
CA ILE A 80 -7.37 -10.54 -5.95
C ILE A 80 -6.26 -11.56 -5.77
N GLY A 81 -6.61 -12.82 -5.58
CA GLY A 81 -5.69 -13.92 -5.31
C GLY A 81 -6.24 -14.88 -4.26
N ASN A 82 -5.37 -15.61 -3.57
CA ASN A 82 -5.77 -16.64 -2.63
C ASN A 82 -6.51 -16.04 -1.41
N ALA A 83 -7.83 -16.27 -1.34
CA ALA A 83 -8.69 -15.80 -0.27
C ALA A 83 -8.25 -16.26 1.13
N ARG A 84 -7.61 -17.45 1.22
CA ARG A 84 -7.15 -18.01 2.48
C ARG A 84 -6.09 -17.14 3.16
N LEU A 85 -5.27 -16.42 2.40
CA LEU A 85 -4.29 -15.48 2.96
C LEU A 85 -4.95 -14.31 3.69
N ILE A 86 -6.05 -13.79 3.14
CA ILE A 86 -6.83 -12.74 3.81
C ILE A 86 -7.52 -13.29 5.06
N GLU A 87 -8.07 -14.51 5.01
CA GLU A 87 -8.66 -15.15 6.19
C GLU A 87 -7.65 -15.32 7.33
N ILE A 88 -6.41 -15.75 7.02
CA ILE A 88 -5.33 -15.89 7.99
C ILE A 88 -4.94 -14.52 8.56
N ALA A 89 -4.83 -13.49 7.71
CA ALA A 89 -4.51 -12.13 8.15
C ALA A 89 -5.57 -11.58 9.11
N VAL A 90 -6.85 -11.72 8.76
CA VAL A 90 -7.98 -11.28 9.61
C VAL A 90 -8.02 -12.07 10.92
N ALA A 91 -7.86 -13.40 10.86
CA ALA A 91 -7.83 -14.24 12.05
C ALA A 91 -6.65 -13.88 12.98
N THR A 92 -5.47 -13.57 12.41
CA THR A 92 -4.32 -13.10 13.18
C THR A 92 -4.65 -11.84 13.96
N LEU A 93 -5.23 -10.83 13.30
CA LEU A 93 -5.56 -9.55 13.93
C LEU A 93 -6.67 -9.65 14.99
N ALA A 94 -7.48 -10.72 14.95
CA ALA A 94 -8.46 -11.02 15.99
C ALA A 94 -7.86 -11.67 17.25
N THR A 95 -6.55 -11.96 17.22
CA THR A 95 -5.77 -12.48 18.36
C THR A 95 -4.83 -11.42 18.93
N ASP A 96 -3.94 -11.81 19.82
CA ASP A 96 -2.89 -10.94 20.40
C ASP A 96 -1.65 -10.78 19.48
N ARG A 97 -1.56 -11.55 18.39
CA ARG A 97 -0.43 -11.55 17.48
C ARG A 97 -0.50 -10.39 16.49
N ALA A 98 0.64 -9.72 16.28
CA ALA A 98 0.76 -8.75 15.21
C ALA A 98 0.85 -9.45 13.84
N LEU A 99 0.42 -8.77 12.78
CA LEU A 99 0.45 -9.27 11.42
C LEU A 99 1.66 -8.71 10.68
N LEU A 100 2.47 -9.60 10.08
CA LEU A 100 3.51 -9.22 9.12
C LEU A 100 3.10 -9.64 7.72
N LEU A 101 2.82 -8.68 6.84
CA LEU A 101 2.63 -8.89 5.42
C LEU A 101 4.00 -8.88 4.73
N TYR A 102 4.39 -10.01 4.19
CA TYR A 102 5.70 -10.24 3.59
C TYR A 102 5.59 -10.57 2.10
N GLY A 103 6.55 -10.20 1.28
CA GLY A 103 6.55 -10.54 -0.14
C GLY A 103 7.38 -9.59 -1.00
N LEU A 104 7.38 -9.83 -2.30
CA LEU A 104 8.10 -9.00 -3.27
C LEU A 104 7.53 -7.57 -3.33
N PRO A 105 8.29 -6.57 -3.77
CA PRO A 105 7.76 -5.26 -4.09
C PRO A 105 6.57 -5.36 -5.07
N GLY A 106 5.54 -4.54 -4.85
CA GLY A 106 4.36 -4.50 -5.74
C GLY A 106 3.33 -5.61 -5.56
N THR A 107 3.43 -6.46 -4.52
CA THR A 107 2.41 -7.49 -4.19
C THR A 107 1.26 -6.97 -3.32
N ALA A 108 0.96 -5.68 -3.39
CA ALA A 108 -0.17 -5.03 -2.70
C ALA A 108 -0.13 -5.05 -1.16
N LYS A 109 1.02 -5.29 -0.51
CA LYS A 109 1.14 -5.35 0.96
C LYS A 109 0.58 -4.11 1.66
N SER A 110 1.05 -2.91 1.27
CA SER A 110 0.60 -1.63 1.85
C SER A 110 -0.88 -1.36 1.56
N TRP A 111 -1.36 -1.78 0.39
CA TRP A 111 -2.77 -1.68 0.03
C TRP A 111 -3.64 -2.57 0.92
N VAL A 112 -3.28 -3.84 1.11
CA VAL A 112 -3.98 -4.76 2.00
C VAL A 112 -3.92 -4.28 3.45
N SER A 113 -2.76 -3.79 3.92
CA SER A 113 -2.56 -3.21 5.25
C SER A 113 -3.52 -2.03 5.51
N GLU A 114 -3.62 -1.10 4.56
CA GLU A 114 -4.52 0.05 4.62
C GLU A 114 -5.99 -0.37 4.71
N HIS A 115 -6.41 -1.28 3.84
CA HIS A 115 -7.80 -1.74 3.81
C HIS A 115 -8.19 -2.60 5.02
N LEU A 116 -7.26 -3.39 5.58
CA LEU A 116 -7.49 -4.10 6.84
C LEU A 116 -7.69 -3.11 7.99
N ALA A 117 -6.84 -2.09 8.11
CA ALA A 117 -6.97 -1.08 9.16
C ALA A 117 -8.28 -0.28 9.03
N ALA A 118 -8.65 0.13 7.81
CA ALA A 118 -9.90 0.82 7.52
C ALA A 118 -11.13 -0.02 7.90
N ALA A 119 -11.17 -1.28 7.50
CA ALA A 119 -12.31 -2.17 7.77
C ALA A 119 -12.43 -2.57 9.25
N ILE A 120 -11.29 -2.76 9.92
CA ILE A 120 -11.24 -3.19 11.32
C ILE A 120 -11.46 -2.02 12.27
N ALA A 121 -10.67 -0.96 12.12
CA ALA A 121 -10.62 0.16 13.06
C ALA A 121 -11.39 1.41 12.58
N GLY A 122 -11.77 1.46 11.32
CA GLY A 122 -12.36 2.65 10.68
C GLY A 122 -11.35 3.79 10.50
N ASP A 123 -10.06 3.48 10.56
CA ASP A 123 -8.98 4.46 10.50
C ASP A 123 -7.71 3.78 9.98
N SER A 124 -7.25 4.19 8.82
CA SER A 124 -6.02 3.68 8.20
C SER A 124 -4.86 4.66 8.30
N THR A 125 -5.04 5.78 8.99
CA THR A 125 -4.09 6.90 9.03
C THR A 125 -2.97 6.74 10.05
N LEU A 126 -3.11 5.82 11.02
CA LEU A 126 -2.11 5.57 12.06
C LEU A 126 -0.91 4.81 11.48
N LEU A 127 -0.17 5.51 10.63
CA LEU A 127 0.90 4.98 9.78
C LEU A 127 2.27 5.47 10.23
N ILE A 128 3.22 4.54 10.31
CA ILE A 128 4.65 4.79 10.48
C ILE A 128 5.35 4.26 9.22
N GLN A 129 6.01 5.14 8.48
CA GLN A 129 6.82 4.77 7.31
C GLN A 129 8.23 4.45 7.77
N GLY A 130 8.64 3.19 7.60
CA GLY A 130 10.01 2.75 7.89
C GLY A 130 11.00 3.29 6.88
N THR A 131 12.09 3.87 7.39
CA THR A 131 13.23 4.37 6.64
C THR A 131 14.52 4.13 7.45
N ALA A 132 15.69 4.27 6.82
CA ALA A 132 16.96 4.21 7.52
C ALA A 132 17.15 5.34 8.57
N GLY A 133 16.38 6.42 8.47
CA GLY A 133 16.38 7.54 9.43
C GLY A 133 15.28 7.47 10.47
N THR A 134 14.49 6.40 10.50
CA THR A 134 13.44 6.22 11.51
C THR A 134 14.08 5.99 12.87
N ASP A 135 13.72 6.81 13.86
CA ASP A 135 14.18 6.73 15.24
C ASP A 135 13.12 6.13 16.19
N GLU A 136 13.46 5.97 17.45
CA GLU A 136 12.52 5.47 18.46
C GLU A 136 11.31 6.38 18.68
N ASN A 137 11.45 7.70 18.47
CA ASN A 137 10.35 8.63 18.67
C ASN A 137 9.20 8.38 17.68
N ALA A 138 9.52 7.95 16.48
CA ALA A 138 8.52 7.59 15.48
C ALA A 138 7.66 6.40 15.92
N LEU A 139 8.25 5.44 16.67
CA LEU A 139 7.56 4.25 17.18
C LEU A 139 6.92 4.47 18.54
N ARG A 140 7.53 5.27 19.41
CA ARG A 140 7.09 5.45 20.79
C ARG A 140 6.30 6.74 20.97
N TYR A 141 7.00 7.84 21.17
CA TYR A 141 6.49 9.21 21.36
C TYR A 141 7.66 10.18 21.20
N GLY A 142 7.34 11.42 20.92
CA GLY A 142 8.31 12.52 20.89
C GLY A 142 8.01 13.57 21.94
N TRP A 143 8.84 14.62 21.96
CA TRP A 143 8.65 15.76 22.83
C TRP A 143 8.55 17.06 22.03
N ASN A 144 7.63 17.93 22.43
CA ASN A 144 7.66 19.32 22.01
C ASN A 144 8.78 20.03 22.83
N TYR A 145 9.95 20.15 22.23
CA TYR A 145 11.13 20.68 22.90
C TYR A 145 10.95 22.11 23.43
N ALA A 146 10.16 22.95 22.76
CA ALA A 146 9.87 24.29 23.24
C ALA A 146 9.11 24.26 24.58
N ARG A 147 8.11 23.38 24.73
CA ARG A 147 7.40 23.18 25.99
C ARG A 147 8.26 22.48 27.02
N LEU A 148 9.00 21.47 26.61
CA LEU A 148 9.88 20.70 27.50
C LEU A 148 10.90 21.61 28.22
N LEU A 149 11.48 22.59 27.51
CA LEU A 149 12.43 23.56 28.08
C LEU A 149 11.78 24.53 29.07
N VAL A 150 10.51 24.88 28.89
CA VAL A 150 9.80 25.86 29.73
C VAL A 150 9.10 25.19 30.92
N GLU A 151 8.44 24.07 30.68
CA GLU A 151 7.50 23.42 31.61
C GLU A 151 8.07 22.13 32.23
N GLY A 152 9.20 21.63 31.69
CA GLY A 152 9.71 20.29 31.99
C GLY A 152 8.86 19.17 31.36
N PRO A 153 9.17 17.88 31.67
CA PRO A 153 8.40 16.76 31.21
C PRO A 153 6.94 16.85 31.72
N SER A 154 5.99 16.95 30.79
CA SER A 154 4.56 17.05 31.11
C SER A 154 3.74 16.38 30.02
N PRO A 155 2.50 15.92 30.33
CA PRO A 155 1.60 15.38 29.30
C PRO A 155 1.34 16.37 28.15
N ALA A 156 1.40 17.68 28.42
CA ALA A 156 1.21 18.72 27.41
C ALA A 156 2.41 18.89 26.48
N ALA A 157 3.60 18.50 26.91
CA ALA A 157 4.82 18.51 26.11
C ALA A 157 5.02 17.21 25.30
N LEU A 158 4.25 16.17 25.61
CA LEU A 158 4.32 14.88 24.92
C LEU A 158 3.72 14.98 23.52
N VAL A 159 4.44 14.46 22.51
CA VAL A 159 3.98 14.32 21.13
C VAL A 159 3.67 12.85 20.88
N VAL A 160 2.40 12.55 20.70
CA VAL A 160 1.88 11.19 20.54
C VAL A 160 2.25 10.65 19.15
N SER A 161 2.90 9.48 19.09
CA SER A 161 3.16 8.78 17.82
C SER A 161 1.89 8.06 17.31
N PRO A 162 1.82 7.67 16.03
CA PRO A 162 0.74 6.83 15.51
C PRO A 162 0.58 5.51 16.30
N MET A 163 1.68 4.91 16.76
CA MET A 163 1.67 3.71 17.59
C MET A 163 1.01 3.96 18.94
N MET A 164 1.46 5.01 19.64
CA MET A 164 0.89 5.38 20.93
C MET A 164 -0.59 5.74 20.82
N GLN A 165 -0.99 6.45 19.75
CA GLN A 165 -2.38 6.77 19.48
C GLN A 165 -3.22 5.50 19.25
N ALA A 166 -2.70 4.54 18.47
CA ALA A 166 -3.38 3.26 18.25
C ALA A 166 -3.58 2.49 19.56
N MET A 167 -2.57 2.49 20.44
CA MET A 167 -2.67 1.87 21.76
C MET A 167 -3.76 2.54 22.62
N GLN A 168 -3.78 3.87 22.65
CA GLN A 168 -4.75 4.65 23.43
C GLN A 168 -6.19 4.47 22.94
N ASP A 169 -6.38 4.34 21.62
CA ASP A 169 -7.70 4.25 20.99
C ASP A 169 -8.19 2.82 20.78
N GLY A 170 -7.31 1.80 20.97
CA GLY A 170 -7.62 0.41 20.65
C GLY A 170 -7.81 0.19 19.14
N LYS A 171 -6.97 0.82 18.33
CA LYS A 171 -6.98 0.76 16.87
C LYS A 171 -5.78 -0.03 16.30
N ILE A 172 -5.70 -0.10 14.98
CA ILE A 172 -4.60 -0.74 14.26
C ILE A 172 -3.52 0.30 13.96
N ALA A 173 -2.29 0.08 14.43
CA ALA A 173 -1.12 0.80 13.95
C ALA A 173 -0.55 0.09 12.71
N ARG A 174 -0.12 0.86 11.71
CA ARG A 174 0.50 0.34 10.49
C ARG A 174 1.97 0.75 10.45
N ILE A 175 2.87 -0.21 10.18
CA ILE A 175 4.29 0.04 9.97
C ILE A 175 4.63 -0.43 8.56
N GLU A 176 4.86 0.50 7.64
CA GLU A 176 5.25 0.16 6.28
C GLU A 176 6.78 0.06 6.18
N GLU A 177 7.27 -0.94 5.45
CA GLU A 177 8.70 -1.21 5.24
C GLU A 177 9.49 -1.39 6.55
N LEU A 178 8.99 -2.21 7.47
CA LEU A 178 9.57 -2.45 8.80
C LEU A 178 11.08 -2.79 8.71
N THR A 179 11.50 -3.56 7.73
CA THR A 179 12.91 -3.95 7.52
C THR A 179 13.83 -2.80 7.12
N ARG A 180 13.32 -1.61 6.80
CA ARG A 180 14.15 -0.41 6.58
C ARG A 180 14.49 0.34 7.86
N ILE A 181 13.78 0.07 8.94
CA ILE A 181 14.04 0.66 10.27
C ILE A 181 15.33 0.04 10.82
N PRO A 182 16.25 0.80 11.44
CA PRO A 182 17.42 0.25 12.12
C PRO A 182 17.04 -0.84 13.14
N ALA A 183 17.83 -1.90 13.25
CA ALA A 183 17.52 -3.09 14.04
C ALA A 183 17.30 -2.77 15.53
N GLU A 184 18.13 -1.89 16.11
CA GLU A 184 17.99 -1.41 17.48
C GLU A 184 16.67 -0.66 17.74
N VAL A 185 16.16 0.06 16.73
CA VAL A 185 14.86 0.75 16.81
C VAL A 185 13.71 -0.23 16.65
N GLN A 186 13.85 -1.26 15.78
CA GLN A 186 12.86 -2.32 15.67
C GLN A 186 12.62 -3.05 16.99
N ASP A 187 13.67 -3.23 17.81
CA ASP A 187 13.57 -3.94 19.09
C ASP A 187 12.68 -3.23 20.12
N THR A 188 12.45 -1.93 19.95
CA THR A 188 11.45 -1.20 20.80
C THR A 188 10.03 -1.76 20.63
N LEU A 189 9.72 -2.39 19.51
CA LEU A 189 8.43 -3.06 19.27
C LEU A 189 8.24 -4.32 20.13
N ILE A 190 9.31 -4.94 20.63
CA ILE A 190 9.23 -6.18 21.41
C ILE A 190 8.32 -6.02 22.62
N THR A 191 8.54 -4.98 23.42
CA THR A 191 7.71 -4.68 24.59
C THR A 191 6.29 -4.32 24.20
N ILE A 192 6.12 -3.45 23.20
CA ILE A 192 4.79 -3.03 22.73
C ILE A 192 3.96 -4.22 22.26
N LEU A 193 4.58 -5.17 21.55
CA LEU A 193 3.88 -6.33 21.01
C LEU A 193 3.65 -7.43 22.05
N SER A 194 4.55 -7.60 23.04
CA SER A 194 4.46 -8.64 24.04
C SER A 194 3.56 -8.23 25.20
N GLU A 195 3.88 -7.10 25.83
CA GLU A 195 3.25 -6.65 27.06
C GLU A 195 2.07 -5.69 26.80
N LYS A 196 1.94 -5.23 25.53
CA LYS A 196 0.95 -4.21 25.14
C LYS A 196 1.10 -2.93 25.99
N THR A 197 2.32 -2.60 26.39
CA THR A 197 2.65 -1.40 27.16
C THR A 197 3.72 -0.55 26.47
N LEU A 198 3.64 0.75 26.69
CA LEU A 198 4.59 1.75 26.25
C LEU A 198 5.00 2.61 27.46
N PRO A 199 6.15 2.35 28.06
CA PRO A 199 6.64 3.14 29.20
C PRO A 199 7.00 4.57 28.79
N ILE A 200 6.67 5.55 29.67
CA ILE A 200 7.06 6.96 29.57
C ILE A 200 7.80 7.32 30.86
N PRO A 201 9.11 6.96 30.96
CA PRO A 201 9.86 7.10 32.20
C PRO A 201 9.91 8.53 32.72
N GLU A 202 9.97 9.52 31.83
CA GLU A 202 10.03 10.94 32.17
C GLU A 202 8.78 11.45 32.88
N LEU A 203 7.64 10.74 32.71
CA LEU A 203 6.39 11.03 33.42
C LEU A 203 6.07 10.02 34.53
N ALA A 204 6.97 9.07 34.78
CA ALA A 204 6.75 7.94 35.71
C ALA A 204 5.43 7.22 35.44
N THR A 205 5.06 7.01 34.19
CA THR A 205 3.82 6.38 33.74
C THR A 205 4.01 5.47 32.55
N GLU A 206 2.96 4.81 32.09
CA GLU A 206 2.94 4.00 30.88
C GLU A 206 1.59 4.14 30.17
N VAL A 207 1.57 3.84 28.86
CA VAL A 207 0.36 3.65 28.08
C VAL A 207 0.12 2.16 27.91
N GLN A 208 -1.06 1.69 28.30
CA GLN A 208 -1.49 0.32 28.07
C GLN A 208 -2.39 0.25 26.84
N GLY A 209 -2.15 -0.76 25.97
CA GLY A 209 -2.94 -0.98 24.78
C GLY A 209 -4.39 -1.34 25.12
N ARG A 210 -5.35 -0.53 24.66
CA ARG A 210 -6.77 -0.84 24.80
C ARG A 210 -7.17 -2.04 23.95
N LYS A 211 -8.26 -2.72 24.33
CA LYS A 211 -8.85 -3.82 23.54
C LYS A 211 -9.08 -3.37 22.10
N GLY A 212 -8.68 -4.18 21.14
CA GLY A 212 -8.71 -3.86 19.70
C GLY A 212 -7.39 -3.34 19.17
N PHE A 213 -6.43 -2.91 20.03
CA PHE A 213 -5.09 -2.54 19.58
C PHE A 213 -4.37 -3.74 18.97
N ASN A 214 -3.86 -3.55 17.76
CA ASN A 214 -2.94 -4.48 17.13
C ASN A 214 -2.03 -3.73 16.11
N VAL A 215 -1.09 -4.44 15.52
CA VAL A 215 -0.11 -3.89 14.57
C VAL A 215 -0.12 -4.71 13.28
N ILE A 216 -0.14 -4.00 12.15
CA ILE A 216 0.16 -4.56 10.83
C ILE A 216 1.49 -3.98 10.37
N ALA A 217 2.47 -4.84 10.11
CA ALA A 217 3.72 -4.44 9.49
C ALA A 217 3.84 -4.99 8.08
N THR A 218 4.53 -4.28 7.19
CA THR A 218 4.91 -4.77 5.87
C THR A 218 6.42 -4.87 5.75
N ALA A 219 6.91 -5.85 5.00
CA ALA A 219 8.33 -6.01 4.71
C ALA A 219 8.56 -6.62 3.33
N ASN A 220 9.67 -6.27 2.71
CA ASN A 220 10.12 -6.80 1.43
C ASN A 220 11.18 -7.87 1.65
N ASN A 221 11.16 -8.92 0.82
CA ASN A 221 12.08 -10.05 0.96
C ASN A 221 13.39 -9.93 0.16
N ARG A 222 13.56 -8.90 -0.67
CA ARG A 222 14.71 -8.76 -1.59
C ARG A 222 15.27 -7.34 -1.71
N ASP A 223 14.90 -6.41 -0.85
CA ASP A 223 15.46 -5.06 -0.92
C ASP A 223 16.92 -5.04 -0.42
N LYS A 224 17.78 -4.33 -1.15
CA LYS A 224 19.14 -4.03 -0.67
C LYS A 224 19.05 -3.01 0.46
N GLY A 225 19.86 -3.19 1.51
CA GLY A 225 19.91 -2.27 2.65
C GLY A 225 18.76 -2.43 3.65
N VAL A 226 18.16 -3.62 3.71
CA VAL A 226 17.18 -4.00 4.75
C VAL A 226 17.90 -4.56 5.98
N ASN A 227 17.33 -4.30 7.14
CA ASN A 227 17.75 -4.89 8.40
C ASN A 227 16.92 -6.16 8.64
N GLU A 228 17.58 -7.26 8.95
CA GLU A 228 16.87 -8.49 9.33
C GLU A 228 16.10 -8.27 10.64
N LEU A 229 14.90 -8.83 10.71
CA LEU A 229 14.14 -8.85 11.94
C LEU A 229 14.77 -9.81 12.94
N SER A 230 14.99 -9.36 14.17
CA SER A 230 15.49 -10.23 15.22
C SER A 230 14.54 -11.42 15.45
N SER A 231 15.08 -12.58 15.84
CA SER A 231 14.26 -13.76 16.14
C SER A 231 13.25 -13.49 17.27
N ALA A 232 13.60 -12.58 18.16
CA ALA A 232 12.72 -12.12 19.22
C ALA A 232 11.52 -11.35 18.68
N LEU A 233 11.74 -10.44 17.73
CA LEU A 233 10.67 -9.67 17.09
C LEU A 233 9.83 -10.57 16.16
N MET A 234 10.45 -11.44 15.36
CA MET A 234 9.75 -12.36 14.45
C MET A 234 8.71 -13.22 15.18
N ARG A 235 9.01 -13.68 16.40
CA ARG A 235 8.07 -14.50 17.21
C ARG A 235 6.79 -13.76 17.63
N ARG A 236 6.74 -12.43 17.55
CA ARG A 236 5.57 -11.60 17.90
C ARG A 236 4.64 -11.38 16.72
N PHE A 237 5.14 -11.68 15.52
CA PHE A 237 4.34 -11.61 14.30
C PHE A 237 3.82 -12.99 13.88
N ASN A 238 2.64 -12.98 13.28
CA ASN A 238 2.23 -14.03 12.35
C ASN A 238 2.46 -13.51 10.93
N THR A 239 3.24 -14.25 10.15
CA THR A 239 3.66 -13.83 8.82
C THR A 239 2.73 -14.39 7.75
N VAL A 240 2.19 -13.50 6.91
CA VAL A 240 1.43 -13.84 5.70
C VAL A 240 2.23 -13.39 4.48
N ILE A 241 2.59 -14.36 3.64
CA ILE A 241 3.33 -14.08 2.41
C ILE A 241 2.33 -13.81 1.29
N LEU A 242 2.32 -12.57 0.77
CA LEU A 242 1.52 -12.20 -0.39
C LEU A 242 2.32 -12.47 -1.67
N PRO A 243 1.87 -13.42 -2.50
CA PRO A 243 2.55 -13.75 -3.75
C PRO A 243 2.30 -12.67 -4.83
N VAL A 244 3.06 -12.73 -5.91
CA VAL A 244 2.66 -12.09 -7.17
C VAL A 244 1.40 -12.80 -7.70
N PRO A 245 0.59 -12.16 -8.57
CA PRO A 245 -0.58 -12.80 -9.16
C PRO A 245 -0.22 -14.12 -9.87
N ASP A 246 -0.96 -15.19 -9.59
CA ASP A 246 -0.66 -16.53 -10.10
C ASP A 246 -0.86 -16.63 -11.62
N SER A 247 -1.96 -16.04 -12.12
CA SER A 247 -2.30 -16.09 -13.54
C SER A 247 -2.12 -14.73 -14.24
N MET A 248 -2.02 -14.79 -15.57
CA MET A 248 -2.03 -13.62 -16.44
C MET A 248 -3.35 -12.84 -16.31
N ASP A 249 -4.47 -13.56 -16.26
CA ASP A 249 -5.79 -12.96 -16.23
C ASP A 249 -6.07 -12.27 -14.89
N GLU A 250 -5.60 -12.83 -13.76
CA GLU A 250 -5.64 -12.13 -12.46
C GLU A 250 -4.85 -10.83 -12.49
N GLU A 251 -3.63 -10.84 -13.05
CA GLU A 251 -2.80 -9.64 -13.13
C GLU A 251 -3.42 -8.58 -14.04
N ILE A 252 -4.03 -8.99 -15.16
CA ILE A 252 -4.77 -8.09 -16.05
C ILE A 252 -5.99 -7.48 -15.33
N ASP A 253 -6.78 -8.26 -14.59
CA ASP A 253 -7.94 -7.74 -13.86
C ASP A 253 -7.52 -6.73 -12.78
N ILE A 254 -6.43 -7.00 -12.05
CA ILE A 254 -5.85 -6.05 -11.09
C ILE A 254 -5.46 -4.75 -11.78
N VAL A 255 -4.75 -4.84 -12.90
CA VAL A 255 -4.26 -3.66 -13.64
C VAL A 255 -5.43 -2.87 -14.21
N ASP A 256 -6.41 -3.52 -14.88
CA ASP A 256 -7.59 -2.85 -15.48
C ASP A 256 -8.37 -2.05 -14.43
N ARG A 257 -8.69 -2.67 -13.28
CA ARG A 257 -9.40 -2.02 -12.18
C ARG A 257 -8.65 -0.84 -11.60
N ARG A 258 -7.34 -0.99 -11.38
CA ARG A 258 -6.52 0.06 -10.78
C ARG A 258 -6.28 1.22 -11.74
N VAL A 259 -6.07 0.93 -13.01
CA VAL A 259 -5.94 1.94 -14.07
C VAL A 259 -7.23 2.74 -14.18
N ALA A 260 -8.39 2.08 -14.24
CA ALA A 260 -9.69 2.76 -14.29
C ALA A 260 -9.94 3.66 -13.07
N SER A 261 -9.60 3.17 -11.86
CA SER A 261 -9.76 3.95 -10.63
C SER A 261 -8.83 5.17 -10.59
N LEU A 262 -7.56 5.00 -10.95
CA LEU A 262 -6.58 6.10 -10.96
C LEU A 262 -6.85 7.09 -12.09
N GLY A 263 -7.20 6.62 -13.29
CA GLY A 263 -7.54 7.48 -14.41
C GLY A 263 -8.70 8.42 -14.08
N LYS A 264 -9.73 7.90 -13.38
CA LYS A 264 -10.83 8.70 -12.87
C LYS A 264 -10.39 9.72 -11.81
N ALA A 265 -9.56 9.30 -10.85
CA ALA A 265 -9.06 10.20 -9.80
C ALA A 265 -8.14 11.30 -10.33
N LEU A 266 -7.42 11.03 -11.42
CA LEU A 266 -6.54 11.97 -12.10
C LEU A 266 -7.27 12.80 -13.19
N GLU A 267 -8.56 12.52 -13.43
CA GLU A 267 -9.35 13.15 -14.50
C GLU A 267 -8.66 13.10 -15.87
N LEU A 268 -8.02 11.96 -16.17
CA LEU A 268 -7.30 11.81 -17.43
C LEU A 268 -8.27 11.91 -18.62
N PRO A 269 -7.99 12.79 -19.61
CA PRO A 269 -8.83 12.96 -20.79
C PRO A 269 -8.58 11.86 -21.83
N ALA A 270 -8.71 10.58 -21.41
CA ALA A 270 -8.46 9.42 -22.22
C ALA A 270 -9.59 8.40 -22.09
N GLU A 271 -9.79 7.61 -23.15
CA GLU A 271 -10.74 6.51 -23.13
C GLU A 271 -10.22 5.34 -22.28
N LYS A 272 -11.13 4.46 -21.85
CA LYS A 272 -10.74 3.22 -21.18
C LYS A 272 -9.81 2.43 -22.10
N PRO A 273 -8.62 1.97 -21.61
CA PRO A 273 -7.68 1.23 -22.44
C PRO A 273 -8.28 -0.10 -22.92
N ALA A 274 -7.95 -0.49 -24.14
CA ALA A 274 -8.28 -1.82 -24.63
C ALA A 274 -7.55 -2.88 -23.79
N LEU A 275 -8.22 -3.97 -23.45
CA LEU A 275 -7.64 -5.08 -22.67
C LEU A 275 -6.40 -5.66 -23.36
N GLU A 276 -6.31 -5.55 -24.68
CA GLU A 276 -5.15 -5.99 -25.45
C GLU A 276 -3.89 -5.19 -25.09
N GLU A 277 -3.98 -3.86 -24.94
CA GLU A 277 -2.85 -3.02 -24.55
C GLU A 277 -2.41 -3.30 -23.10
N ILE A 278 -3.37 -3.53 -22.20
CA ILE A 278 -3.07 -3.98 -20.83
C ILE A 278 -2.35 -5.33 -20.87
N ARG A 279 -2.84 -6.27 -21.67
CA ARG A 279 -2.25 -7.60 -21.84
C ARG A 279 -0.82 -7.52 -22.37
N ARG A 280 -0.52 -6.63 -23.33
CA ARG A 280 0.84 -6.40 -23.84
C ARG A 280 1.80 -6.00 -22.73
N VAL A 281 1.46 -5.00 -21.93
CA VAL A 281 2.30 -4.52 -20.81
C VAL A 281 2.50 -5.63 -19.77
N VAL A 282 1.41 -6.29 -19.34
CA VAL A 282 1.47 -7.37 -18.36
C VAL A 282 2.32 -8.54 -18.88
N THR A 283 2.20 -8.91 -20.16
CA THR A 283 3.00 -9.97 -20.77
C THR A 283 4.49 -9.65 -20.72
N VAL A 284 4.88 -8.44 -21.16
CA VAL A 284 6.29 -7.99 -21.09
C VAL A 284 6.84 -8.09 -19.67
N PHE A 285 6.08 -7.60 -18.70
CA PHE A 285 6.51 -7.60 -17.30
C PHE A 285 6.63 -9.01 -16.72
N ARG A 286 5.67 -9.89 -17.01
CA ARG A 286 5.72 -11.29 -16.55
C ARG A 286 6.88 -12.05 -17.14
N GLU A 287 7.10 -11.94 -18.44
CA GLU A 287 8.16 -12.65 -19.16
C GLU A 287 9.55 -12.22 -18.69
N LEU A 288 9.80 -10.91 -18.60
CA LEU A 288 11.09 -10.39 -18.11
C LEU A 288 11.29 -10.67 -16.62
N ARG A 289 10.23 -10.67 -15.81
CA ARG A 289 10.28 -10.99 -14.38
C ARG A 289 10.54 -12.49 -14.13
N SER A 290 9.92 -13.36 -14.93
CA SER A 290 10.09 -14.81 -14.80
C SER A 290 11.36 -15.35 -15.48
N GLY A 291 11.94 -14.58 -16.40
CA GLY A 291 13.07 -15.01 -17.19
C GLY A 291 12.74 -16.05 -18.26
N ILE A 292 11.45 -16.15 -18.66
CA ILE A 292 10.98 -17.07 -19.70
C ILE A 292 9.75 -16.50 -20.41
N THR A 293 9.63 -16.77 -21.71
CA THR A 293 8.44 -16.38 -22.50
C THR A 293 7.18 -17.13 -22.04
N SER A 294 6.00 -16.55 -22.27
CA SER A 294 4.71 -17.12 -21.86
C SER A 294 4.42 -18.50 -22.44
N ASP A 295 5.00 -18.83 -23.60
CA ASP A 295 4.92 -20.15 -24.23
C ASP A 295 5.99 -21.15 -23.71
N GLY A 296 6.86 -20.71 -22.79
CA GLY A 296 7.89 -21.53 -22.16
C GLY A 296 9.09 -21.89 -23.06
N LYS A 297 9.16 -21.35 -24.30
CA LYS A 297 10.17 -21.81 -25.29
C LYS A 297 11.49 -21.06 -25.18
N THR A 298 11.46 -19.78 -24.82
CA THR A 298 12.65 -18.92 -24.85
C THR A 298 13.01 -18.48 -23.42
N LYS A 299 14.25 -18.78 -23.00
CA LYS A 299 14.80 -18.22 -21.76
C LYS A 299 15.25 -16.79 -21.99
N LEU A 300 14.96 -15.94 -21.02
CA LEU A 300 15.21 -14.50 -21.06
C LEU A 300 16.14 -14.09 -19.92
N LYS A 301 16.87 -13.02 -20.13
CA LYS A 301 17.52 -12.32 -19.02
C LYS A 301 16.50 -11.41 -18.35
N SER A 302 16.58 -11.30 -17.04
CA SER A 302 15.77 -10.36 -16.28
C SER A 302 16.53 -9.06 -16.06
N PRO A 303 15.88 -7.88 -16.16
CA PRO A 303 16.50 -6.61 -15.79
C PRO A 303 16.73 -6.52 -14.28
N SER A 304 17.46 -5.50 -13.85
CA SER A 304 17.75 -5.25 -12.44
C SER A 304 16.52 -4.88 -11.61
N GLY A 305 15.50 -4.31 -12.24
CA GLY A 305 14.23 -3.94 -11.61
C GLY A 305 13.30 -5.14 -11.36
N THR A 306 12.33 -4.97 -10.47
CA THR A 306 11.39 -6.03 -10.08
C THR A 306 10.23 -6.23 -11.04
N LEU A 307 9.93 -5.26 -11.91
CA LEU A 307 8.80 -5.24 -12.86
C LEU A 307 7.49 -5.68 -12.20
N SER A 308 7.10 -4.91 -11.20
CA SER A 308 5.92 -5.18 -10.38
C SER A 308 4.62 -4.83 -11.10
N THR A 309 3.50 -5.42 -10.66
CA THR A 309 2.15 -5.05 -11.11
C THR A 309 1.85 -3.55 -10.87
N ALA A 310 2.40 -2.95 -9.81
CA ALA A 310 2.28 -1.52 -9.55
C ALA A 310 2.97 -0.66 -10.62
N GLU A 311 4.13 -1.10 -11.11
CA GLU A 311 4.81 -0.42 -12.22
C GLU A 311 4.05 -0.58 -13.54
N ALA A 312 3.43 -1.74 -13.80
CA ALA A 312 2.56 -1.93 -14.97
C ALA A 312 1.38 -0.94 -14.96
N ILE A 313 0.73 -0.75 -13.79
CA ILE A 313 -0.33 0.26 -13.61
C ILE A 313 0.20 1.66 -13.93
N SER A 314 1.39 2.01 -13.45
CA SER A 314 2.01 3.32 -13.69
C SER A 314 2.33 3.55 -15.16
N VAL A 315 2.85 2.54 -15.86
CA VAL A 315 3.14 2.61 -17.31
C VAL A 315 1.87 2.88 -18.12
N ILE A 316 0.78 2.17 -17.82
CA ILE A 316 -0.49 2.35 -18.54
C ILE A 316 -1.10 3.72 -18.25
N ASN A 317 -1.11 4.20 -16.99
CA ASN A 317 -1.62 5.53 -16.68
C ASN A 317 -0.77 6.65 -17.32
N ASN A 318 0.55 6.47 -17.41
CA ASN A 318 1.42 7.37 -18.18
C ASN A 318 1.04 7.37 -19.66
N GLY A 319 0.83 6.20 -20.26
CA GLY A 319 0.37 6.07 -21.64
C GLY A 319 -0.99 6.73 -21.87
N LEU A 320 -1.95 6.57 -20.94
CA LEU A 320 -3.24 7.25 -21.01
C LEU A 320 -3.10 8.78 -20.94
N ALA A 321 -2.19 9.29 -20.12
CA ALA A 321 -1.89 10.71 -20.10
C ALA A 321 -1.29 11.19 -21.44
N MET A 322 -0.38 10.40 -22.03
CA MET A 322 0.16 10.69 -23.37
C MET A 322 -0.95 10.71 -24.45
N ALA A 323 -1.78 9.68 -24.48
CA ALA A 323 -2.91 9.58 -25.41
C ALA A 323 -3.92 10.73 -25.25
N GLY A 324 -4.23 11.10 -24.01
CA GLY A 324 -5.26 12.11 -23.71
C GLY A 324 -4.79 13.54 -23.93
N TYR A 325 -3.55 13.87 -23.54
CA TYR A 325 -3.07 15.26 -23.62
C TYR A 325 -2.36 15.59 -24.94
N TYR A 326 -1.80 14.58 -25.63
CA TYR A 326 -1.01 14.78 -26.84
C TYR A 326 -1.56 14.02 -28.06
N GLY A 327 -2.58 13.19 -27.87
CA GLY A 327 -3.23 12.40 -28.91
C GLY A 327 -4.72 12.63 -28.99
N ASP A 328 -5.45 11.62 -29.41
CA ASP A 328 -6.91 11.59 -29.58
C ASP A 328 -7.65 10.90 -28.41
N GLY A 329 -6.96 10.57 -27.33
CA GLY A 329 -7.51 9.91 -26.16
C GLY A 329 -7.48 8.39 -26.20
N GLN A 330 -7.09 7.78 -27.33
CA GLN A 330 -7.00 6.33 -27.49
C GLN A 330 -5.58 5.84 -27.21
N LEU A 331 -5.43 4.98 -26.21
CA LEU A 331 -4.15 4.37 -25.86
C LEU A 331 -3.63 3.47 -26.98
N ARG A 332 -2.41 3.72 -27.44
CA ARG A 332 -1.71 2.95 -28.46
C ARG A 332 -0.32 2.54 -28.01
N ALA A 333 0.30 1.64 -28.79
CA ALA A 333 1.66 1.17 -28.53
C ALA A 333 2.68 2.32 -28.41
N ALA A 334 2.56 3.39 -29.19
CA ALA A 334 3.44 4.55 -29.11
C ALA A 334 3.38 5.26 -27.76
N ASP A 335 2.19 5.34 -27.16
CA ASP A 335 1.97 6.00 -25.86
C ASP A 335 2.57 5.17 -24.70
N LEU A 336 2.64 3.85 -24.87
CA LEU A 336 3.20 2.93 -23.87
C LEU A 336 4.72 2.81 -23.94
N ALA A 337 5.32 2.98 -25.11
CA ALA A 337 6.71 2.62 -25.39
C ALA A 337 7.72 3.34 -24.47
N ALA A 338 7.56 4.66 -24.28
CA ALA A 338 8.45 5.44 -23.43
C ALA A 338 8.33 5.04 -21.95
N GLY A 339 7.10 4.87 -21.46
CA GLY A 339 6.81 4.42 -20.09
C GLY A 339 7.37 3.03 -19.84
N LEU A 340 7.24 2.09 -20.77
CA LEU A 340 7.80 0.75 -20.69
C LEU A 340 9.33 0.77 -20.64
N THR A 341 9.95 1.50 -21.55
CA THR A 341 11.41 1.63 -21.57
C THR A 341 11.92 2.19 -20.25
N GLY A 342 11.31 3.24 -19.72
CA GLY A 342 11.68 3.82 -18.42
C GLY A 342 11.39 2.92 -17.21
N ALA A 343 10.41 2.03 -17.30
CA ALA A 343 10.13 1.05 -16.26
C ALA A 343 11.15 -0.11 -16.26
N ILE A 344 11.57 -0.57 -17.43
CA ILE A 344 12.45 -1.73 -17.60
C ILE A 344 13.92 -1.35 -17.43
N VAL A 345 14.34 -0.24 -18.05
CA VAL A 345 15.75 0.22 -18.08
C VAL A 345 16.01 1.10 -16.86
N LYS A 346 16.40 0.49 -15.75
CA LYS A 346 16.85 1.22 -14.52
C LYS A 346 18.36 1.41 -14.55
N ASP A 347 19.11 0.41 -15.02
CA ASP A 347 20.53 0.53 -15.32
C ASP A 347 20.69 0.77 -16.82
N PRO A 348 21.22 1.96 -17.24
CA PRO A 348 21.29 2.33 -18.65
C PRO A 348 22.27 1.46 -19.48
N VAL A 349 23.13 0.68 -18.83
CA VAL A 349 24.08 -0.22 -19.50
C VAL A 349 23.52 -1.65 -19.56
N GLN A 350 23.24 -2.23 -18.39
CA GLN A 350 22.84 -3.65 -18.30
C GLN A 350 21.39 -3.88 -18.76
N ASP A 351 20.45 -3.10 -18.25
CA ASP A 351 19.02 -3.31 -18.54
C ASP A 351 18.68 -2.94 -19.98
N ARG A 352 19.40 -1.95 -20.56
CA ARG A 352 19.21 -1.60 -21.98
C ARG A 352 19.56 -2.77 -22.90
N VAL A 353 20.62 -3.51 -22.61
CA VAL A 353 20.99 -4.71 -23.40
C VAL A 353 19.89 -5.78 -23.27
N VAL A 354 19.41 -6.01 -22.06
CA VAL A 354 18.31 -6.97 -21.81
C VAL A 354 17.05 -6.57 -22.59
N TRP A 355 16.68 -5.30 -22.54
CA TRP A 355 15.50 -4.79 -23.23
C TRP A 355 15.63 -4.91 -24.76
N LEU A 356 16.77 -4.52 -25.32
CA LEU A 356 17.05 -4.67 -26.76
C LEU A 356 17.00 -6.14 -27.19
N GLU A 357 17.63 -7.05 -26.44
CA GLU A 357 17.61 -8.50 -26.73
C GLU A 357 16.18 -9.02 -26.75
N TYR A 358 15.35 -8.67 -25.76
CA TYR A 358 13.94 -9.07 -25.69
C TYR A 358 13.13 -8.52 -26.87
N LEU A 359 13.30 -7.25 -27.23
CA LEU A 359 12.62 -6.66 -28.39
C LEU A 359 12.97 -7.39 -29.68
N GLN A 360 14.24 -7.70 -29.91
CA GLN A 360 14.71 -8.33 -31.15
C GLN A 360 14.33 -9.81 -31.26
N THR A 361 14.37 -10.53 -30.16
CA THR A 361 14.20 -11.99 -30.17
C THR A 361 12.77 -12.45 -29.90
N VAL A 362 11.96 -11.63 -29.23
CA VAL A 362 10.60 -12.01 -28.81
C VAL A 362 9.55 -11.10 -29.41
N VAL A 363 9.64 -9.78 -29.14
CA VAL A 363 8.58 -8.84 -29.52
C VAL A 363 8.47 -8.72 -31.05
N LYS A 364 9.61 -8.65 -31.75
CA LYS A 364 9.67 -8.57 -33.21
C LYS A 364 9.00 -9.75 -33.92
N GLU A 365 9.18 -10.95 -33.38
CA GLU A 365 8.70 -12.21 -33.97
C GLU A 365 7.25 -12.56 -33.54
N ARG A 366 6.66 -11.78 -32.62
CA ARG A 366 5.32 -12.05 -32.10
C ARG A 366 4.26 -11.46 -33.02
N ASP A 367 3.33 -12.31 -33.45
CA ASP A 367 2.21 -11.89 -34.27
C ASP A 367 1.36 -10.79 -33.59
N GLY A 368 0.99 -9.77 -34.36
CA GLY A 368 0.20 -8.64 -33.89
C GLY A 368 0.97 -7.61 -33.05
N TRP A 369 2.31 -7.75 -32.90
CA TRP A 369 3.13 -6.85 -32.08
C TRP A 369 4.09 -5.95 -32.88
N LYS A 370 3.95 -5.88 -34.20
CA LYS A 370 4.85 -5.09 -35.06
C LYS A 370 4.81 -3.60 -34.79
N ASP A 371 3.62 -3.07 -34.48
CA ASP A 371 3.41 -1.68 -34.08
C ASP A 371 4.12 -1.37 -32.76
N PHE A 372 3.95 -2.25 -31.78
CA PHE A 372 4.58 -2.16 -30.47
C PHE A 372 6.12 -2.25 -30.56
N TYR A 373 6.64 -3.17 -31.38
CA TYR A 373 8.08 -3.28 -31.62
C TYR A 373 8.67 -1.98 -32.19
N ARG A 374 8.02 -1.40 -33.23
CA ARG A 374 8.46 -0.14 -33.84
C ARG A 374 8.45 1.01 -32.84
N ALA A 375 7.35 1.16 -32.10
CA ALA A 375 7.21 2.20 -31.09
C ALA A 375 8.30 2.12 -30.00
N CYS A 376 8.61 0.91 -29.52
CA CYS A 376 9.69 0.73 -28.55
C CYS A 376 11.09 1.02 -29.12
N GLN A 377 11.30 0.80 -30.43
CA GLN A 377 12.58 1.14 -31.07
C GLN A 377 12.79 2.64 -31.25
N GLU A 378 11.72 3.41 -31.45
CA GLU A 378 11.79 4.86 -31.65
C GLU A 378 12.19 5.62 -30.39
N VAL A 379 12.00 5.03 -29.19
CA VAL A 379 12.30 5.64 -27.89
C VAL A 379 13.57 5.09 -27.21
N LEU A 380 14.33 4.24 -27.88
CA LEU A 380 15.60 3.68 -27.42
C LEU A 380 16.80 4.50 -27.89
#